data_43e990c74b776f6e1e67a989472bea55
#
_entry.id   43e990c74b776f6e1e67a989472bea55
#
_cell.length_a   1.000
_cell.length_b   1.000
_cell.length_c   1.000
_cell.angle_alpha   90.00
_cell.angle_beta   90.00
_cell.angle_gamma   90.00
#
_symmetry.space_group_name_H-M   'P 1'
#
loop_
_entity.id
_entity.type
_entity.pdbx_description
1 polymer ?
#
loop_
_entity_poly.entity_id
_entity_poly.type
_entity_poly.pdbx_seq_one_letter_code
_entity_poly.pdbx_strand_id
1 'polypeptide(L)'
;LTPEGDKVKLFELVYFQKHASKEVLEHWNILVGRQPLPNIGLRTEDGWNISGDDVQIWLEEQGENSFAISAYCEKLLPMLREEEGRAWWMLTTLTDQVLGEIPHMRYIDSFDVLEEPKAEPSFLLSQLPDKLREQGLELSTDPEAYLESYLGYKMEPKQDPDADWRLDVMAGSTCCVPLINGYLNADNDFMDDLHADGAVAGFFCYPLDTLREEEGSQKIFDFRDKLEEVFTTDEGSEVLTLTGGATGLYCGYVDFIAWDIQEALNMAKEFFEGTDIPWAIFHTFRREAGSVPLKQQDDGTETENQDDEL
;
A
#
# COMPACT_ATOMS: atom_id res chain seq x y z
N LEU A 1 -3.04 17.92 -1.44
CA LEU A 1 -2.28 16.84 -2.08
C LEU A 1 -3.24 15.73 -2.50
N THR A 2 -3.04 15.13 -3.65
CA THR A 2 -3.90 14.05 -4.15
C THR A 2 -3.05 12.84 -4.57
N PRO A 3 -3.36 11.62 -4.09
CA PRO A 3 -2.73 10.39 -4.53
C PRO A 3 -3.24 9.89 -5.88
N GLU A 4 -4.34 10.46 -6.41
CA GLU A 4 -4.95 10.07 -7.71
C GLU A 4 -5.27 8.57 -7.83
N GLY A 5 -5.73 7.98 -6.72
CA GLY A 5 -6.07 6.56 -6.65
C GLY A 5 -4.90 5.63 -6.34
N ASP A 6 -3.67 6.15 -6.25
CA ASP A 6 -2.48 5.35 -5.93
C ASP A 6 -2.28 5.24 -4.40
N LYS A 7 -2.42 4.03 -3.86
CA LYS A 7 -2.23 3.78 -2.43
C LYS A 7 -0.75 3.86 -2.01
N VAL A 8 0.19 3.56 -2.89
CA VAL A 8 1.63 3.71 -2.59
C VAL A 8 1.96 5.19 -2.46
N LYS A 9 1.49 6.00 -3.39
CA LYS A 9 1.62 7.47 -3.32
C LYS A 9 0.96 8.07 -2.08
N LEU A 10 -0.13 7.48 -1.61
CA LEU A 10 -0.80 7.93 -0.38
C LEU A 10 0.14 7.86 0.84
N PHE A 11 0.96 6.81 0.98
CA PHE A 11 1.97 6.71 2.05
C PHE A 11 2.95 7.88 2.01
N GLU A 12 3.48 8.21 0.84
CA GLU A 12 4.41 9.34 0.66
C GLU A 12 3.77 10.68 1.05
N LEU A 13 2.53 10.91 0.61
CA LEU A 13 1.83 12.16 0.88
C LEU A 13 1.49 12.32 2.38
N VAL A 14 1.17 11.23 3.06
CA VAL A 14 0.95 11.23 4.51
C VAL A 14 2.27 11.47 5.25
N TYR A 15 3.35 10.81 4.84
CA TYR A 15 4.67 11.07 5.40
C TYR A 15 5.09 12.54 5.21
N PHE A 16 4.95 13.08 4.00
CA PHE A 16 5.19 14.50 3.73
C PHE A 16 4.35 15.43 4.60
N GLN A 17 3.06 15.14 4.79
CA GLN A 17 2.16 15.94 5.63
C GLN A 17 2.64 15.97 7.08
N LYS A 18 3.03 14.82 7.64
CA LYS A 18 3.50 14.68 9.03
C LYS A 18 4.83 15.42 9.26
N HIS A 19 5.72 15.41 8.27
CA HIS A 19 7.06 15.98 8.34
C HIS A 19 7.19 17.39 7.76
N ALA A 20 6.06 18.02 7.38
CA ALA A 20 6.06 19.40 6.91
C ALA A 20 6.61 20.34 7.98
N SER A 21 7.52 21.23 7.60
CA SER A 21 8.14 22.16 8.54
C SER A 21 7.13 23.11 9.19
N LYS A 22 7.40 23.53 10.42
CA LYS A 22 6.54 24.49 11.14
C LYS A 22 6.32 25.78 10.34
N GLU A 23 7.32 26.23 9.60
CA GLU A 23 7.24 27.41 8.75
C GLU A 23 6.21 27.24 7.62
N VAL A 24 6.14 26.05 7.02
CA VAL A 24 5.11 25.72 6.01
C VAL A 24 3.73 25.68 6.67
N LEU A 25 3.58 25.02 7.81
CA LEU A 25 2.31 24.86 8.50
C LEU A 25 1.75 26.16 9.11
N GLU A 26 2.58 27.21 9.32
CA GLU A 26 2.11 28.54 9.70
C GLU A 26 1.28 29.22 8.60
N HIS A 27 1.49 28.84 7.34
CA HIS A 27 0.88 29.47 6.17
C HIS A 27 -0.03 28.55 5.36
N TRP A 28 0.11 27.22 5.51
CA TRP A 28 -0.59 26.22 4.71
C TRP A 28 -1.25 25.17 5.59
N ASN A 29 -2.48 24.83 5.26
CA ASN A 29 -3.13 23.61 5.76
C ASN A 29 -2.97 22.53 4.69
N ILE A 30 -2.14 21.52 5.00
CA ILE A 30 -1.86 20.42 4.09
C ILE A 30 -2.93 19.35 4.31
N LEU A 31 -3.79 19.15 3.31
CA LEU A 31 -4.77 18.06 3.27
C LEU A 31 -4.29 17.00 2.28
N VAL A 32 -4.41 15.75 2.64
CA VAL A 32 -4.13 14.59 1.79
C VAL A 32 -5.46 13.98 1.35
N GLY A 33 -5.59 13.78 0.04
CA GLY A 33 -6.85 13.41 -0.61
C GLY A 33 -7.79 14.60 -0.85
N ARG A 34 -8.52 14.54 -1.96
CA ARG A 34 -9.59 15.49 -2.26
C ARG A 34 -10.69 15.35 -1.21
N GLN A 35 -11.06 16.48 -0.61
CA GLN A 35 -12.10 16.50 0.41
C GLN A 35 -13.49 16.54 -0.24
N PRO A 36 -14.50 15.89 0.35
CA PRO A 36 -15.85 15.93 -0.18
C PRO A 36 -16.43 17.33 -0.07
N LEU A 37 -17.05 17.79 -1.16
CA LEU A 37 -17.67 19.11 -1.23
C LEU A 37 -19.15 18.97 -1.63
N PRO A 38 -20.07 19.58 -0.89
CA PRO A 38 -21.49 19.55 -1.25
C PRO A 38 -21.76 20.35 -2.53
N ASN A 39 -22.61 19.84 -3.38
CA ASN A 39 -23.07 20.50 -4.62
C ASN A 39 -21.92 20.86 -5.58
N ILE A 40 -20.88 20.05 -5.60
CA ILE A 40 -19.71 20.25 -6.46
C ILE A 40 -20.04 19.93 -7.92
N GLY A 41 -19.39 20.63 -8.83
CA GLY A 41 -19.37 20.33 -10.26
C GLY A 41 -17.99 20.58 -10.85
N LEU A 42 -17.69 19.84 -11.90
CA LEU A 42 -16.49 20.02 -12.69
C LEU A 42 -16.79 20.87 -13.92
N ARG A 43 -15.93 21.85 -14.16
CA ARG A 43 -16.00 22.69 -15.33
C ARG A 43 -14.63 22.78 -16.01
N THR A 44 -14.59 22.51 -17.30
CA THR A 44 -13.38 22.62 -18.10
C THR A 44 -13.34 23.95 -18.89
N GLU A 45 -12.15 24.37 -19.32
CA GLU A 45 -11.96 25.61 -20.08
C GLU A 45 -12.70 25.59 -21.42
N ASP A 46 -12.79 24.42 -22.07
CA ASP A 46 -13.49 24.20 -23.33
C ASP A 46 -15.01 24.06 -23.18
N GLY A 47 -15.55 24.27 -21.98
CA GLY A 47 -16.98 24.48 -21.74
C GLY A 47 -17.77 23.28 -21.23
N TRP A 48 -17.15 22.13 -20.98
CA TRP A 48 -17.81 21.01 -20.30
C TRP A 48 -18.15 21.39 -18.86
N ASN A 49 -19.34 21.01 -18.42
CA ASN A 49 -19.83 21.31 -17.08
C ASN A 49 -20.75 20.19 -16.60
N ILE A 50 -20.33 19.45 -15.59
CA ILE A 50 -21.09 18.35 -14.97
C ILE A 50 -21.11 18.51 -13.45
N SER A 51 -22.14 17.99 -12.83
CA SER A 51 -22.31 17.91 -11.38
C SER A 51 -22.71 16.49 -10.98
N GLY A 52 -22.69 16.19 -9.69
CA GLY A 52 -23.18 14.91 -9.19
C GLY A 52 -24.65 14.59 -9.55
N ASP A 53 -25.46 15.62 -9.81
CA ASP A 53 -26.85 15.45 -10.22
C ASP A 53 -27.01 15.15 -11.73
N ASP A 54 -25.96 15.25 -12.51
CA ASP A 54 -25.96 14.90 -13.93
C ASP A 54 -25.53 13.46 -14.21
N VAL A 55 -25.05 12.75 -13.18
CA VAL A 55 -24.50 11.39 -13.30
C VAL A 55 -25.41 10.38 -12.61
N GLN A 56 -25.90 9.43 -13.37
CA GLN A 56 -26.60 8.25 -12.86
C GLN A 56 -25.59 7.16 -12.54
N ILE A 57 -25.73 6.52 -11.39
CA ILE A 57 -24.85 5.42 -10.99
C ILE A 57 -25.65 4.18 -10.55
N TRP A 58 -25.03 3.04 -10.75
CA TRP A 58 -25.41 1.73 -10.23
C TRP A 58 -24.27 1.25 -9.35
N LEU A 59 -24.61 0.83 -8.15
CA LEU A 59 -23.68 0.35 -7.14
C LEU A 59 -23.88 -1.16 -6.97
N GLU A 60 -22.84 -1.95 -7.19
CA GLU A 60 -22.83 -3.40 -7.00
C GLU A 60 -21.84 -3.77 -5.90
N GLU A 61 -22.28 -4.55 -4.93
CA GLU A 61 -21.41 -5.08 -3.88
C GLU A 61 -20.51 -6.19 -4.48
N GLN A 62 -19.19 -6.04 -4.32
CA GLN A 62 -18.17 -6.98 -4.84
C GLN A 62 -17.58 -7.85 -3.72
N GLY A 63 -17.68 -7.40 -2.49
CA GLY A 63 -17.14 -8.07 -1.31
C GLY A 63 -17.50 -7.33 -0.02
N GLU A 64 -16.90 -7.73 1.08
CA GLU A 64 -17.12 -7.05 2.35
C GLU A 64 -16.63 -5.60 2.29
N ASN A 65 -17.55 -4.64 2.32
CA ASN A 65 -17.28 -3.21 2.21
C ASN A 65 -16.60 -2.75 0.91
N SER A 66 -16.81 -3.46 -0.18
CA SER A 66 -16.21 -3.18 -1.49
C SER A 66 -17.29 -3.16 -2.57
N PHE A 67 -17.25 -2.14 -3.44
CA PHE A 67 -18.29 -1.87 -4.42
C PHE A 67 -17.72 -1.57 -5.80
N ALA A 68 -18.46 -1.97 -6.84
CA ALA A 68 -18.28 -1.53 -8.21
C ALA A 68 -19.28 -0.40 -8.53
N ILE A 69 -18.82 0.64 -9.20
CA ILE A 69 -19.65 1.71 -9.74
C ILE A 69 -19.73 1.58 -11.25
N SER A 70 -20.95 1.63 -11.80
CA SER A 70 -21.19 1.93 -13.21
C SER A 70 -21.81 3.32 -13.29
N ALA A 71 -21.20 4.22 -14.06
CA ALA A 71 -21.61 5.62 -14.19
C ALA A 71 -22.08 5.94 -15.60
N TYR A 72 -23.20 6.66 -15.71
CA TYR A 72 -23.73 7.17 -16.97
C TYR A 72 -23.99 8.68 -16.86
N CYS A 73 -23.45 9.43 -17.81
CA CYS A 73 -23.67 10.86 -17.92
C CYS A 73 -23.98 11.25 -19.37
N GLU A 74 -25.25 11.56 -19.67
CA GLU A 74 -25.69 11.95 -21.01
C GLU A 74 -24.88 13.13 -21.58
N LYS A 75 -24.54 14.09 -20.72
CA LYS A 75 -23.75 15.27 -21.11
C LYS A 75 -22.36 14.93 -21.61
N LEU A 76 -21.76 13.84 -21.14
CA LEU A 76 -20.41 13.41 -21.50
C LEU A 76 -20.35 12.41 -22.66
N LEU A 77 -21.47 11.95 -23.21
CA LEU A 77 -21.48 10.99 -24.31
C LEU A 77 -20.65 11.43 -25.54
N PRO A 78 -20.68 12.71 -25.98
CA PRO A 78 -19.82 13.13 -27.08
C PRO A 78 -18.32 12.98 -26.73
N MET A 79 -17.91 13.37 -25.51
CA MET A 79 -16.54 13.23 -25.03
C MET A 79 -16.15 11.76 -24.89
N LEU A 80 -17.04 10.91 -24.35
CA LEU A 80 -16.79 9.48 -24.18
C LEU A 80 -16.44 8.79 -25.51
N ARG A 81 -17.05 9.21 -26.61
CA ARG A 81 -16.81 8.66 -27.94
C ARG A 81 -15.51 9.16 -28.62
N GLU A 82 -15.09 10.34 -28.29
CA GLU A 82 -13.94 11.01 -28.95
C GLU A 82 -12.68 10.96 -28.08
N GLU A 83 -12.84 11.10 -26.75
CA GLU A 83 -11.78 11.22 -25.75
C GLU A 83 -12.15 10.41 -24.49
N GLU A 84 -12.33 9.10 -24.61
CA GLU A 84 -12.82 8.21 -23.54
C GLU A 84 -12.06 8.43 -22.20
N GLY A 85 -10.75 8.46 -22.22
CA GLY A 85 -9.92 8.68 -21.03
C GLY A 85 -10.21 10.00 -20.30
N ARG A 86 -10.61 11.04 -21.04
CA ARG A 86 -10.98 12.33 -20.46
C ARG A 86 -12.36 12.27 -19.77
N ALA A 87 -13.32 11.59 -20.38
CA ALA A 87 -14.62 11.36 -19.75
C ALA A 87 -14.48 10.55 -18.46
N TRP A 88 -13.65 9.52 -18.49
CA TRP A 88 -13.27 8.73 -17.33
C TRP A 88 -12.67 9.60 -16.22
N TRP A 89 -11.65 10.38 -16.54
CA TRP A 89 -11.01 11.30 -15.61
C TRP A 89 -11.99 12.29 -14.98
N MET A 90 -12.92 12.86 -15.77
CA MET A 90 -13.93 13.78 -15.24
C MET A 90 -14.88 13.09 -14.27
N LEU A 91 -15.32 11.87 -14.56
CA LEU A 91 -16.27 11.15 -13.71
C LEU A 91 -15.61 10.63 -12.43
N THR A 92 -14.40 10.10 -12.50
CA THR A 92 -13.65 9.67 -11.31
C THR A 92 -13.29 10.85 -10.42
N THR A 93 -12.80 11.95 -10.99
CA THR A 93 -12.50 13.18 -10.23
C THR A 93 -13.77 13.77 -9.58
N LEU A 94 -14.90 13.74 -10.27
CA LEU A 94 -16.17 14.20 -9.68
C LEU A 94 -16.62 13.28 -8.54
N THR A 95 -16.39 11.97 -8.66
CA THR A 95 -16.66 10.99 -7.60
C THR A 95 -15.79 11.26 -6.37
N ASP A 96 -14.48 11.54 -6.56
CA ASP A 96 -13.60 11.97 -5.48
C ASP A 96 -14.10 13.21 -4.75
N GLN A 97 -14.62 14.17 -5.51
CA GLN A 97 -15.12 15.41 -4.92
C GLN A 97 -16.49 15.26 -4.24
N VAL A 98 -17.31 14.31 -4.66
CA VAL A 98 -18.59 14.01 -4.04
C VAL A 98 -18.43 13.15 -2.78
N LEU A 99 -17.61 12.11 -2.87
CA LEU A 99 -17.42 11.12 -1.81
C LEU A 99 -16.28 11.45 -0.86
N GLY A 100 -15.25 12.13 -1.35
CA GLY A 100 -13.92 12.22 -0.79
C GLY A 100 -13.01 11.16 -1.43
N GLU A 101 -11.77 11.53 -1.75
CA GLU A 101 -10.84 10.62 -2.43
C GLU A 101 -10.47 9.41 -1.57
N ILE A 102 -10.29 9.60 -0.26
CA ILE A 102 -9.96 8.50 0.66
C ILE A 102 -11.11 7.47 0.75
N PRO A 103 -12.39 7.85 0.98
CA PRO A 103 -13.50 6.91 0.90
C PRO A 103 -13.66 6.27 -0.49
N HIS A 104 -13.40 7.01 -1.57
CA HIS A 104 -13.41 6.45 -2.92
C HIS A 104 -12.40 5.32 -3.06
N MET A 105 -11.13 5.58 -2.74
CA MET A 105 -10.05 4.58 -2.78
C MET A 105 -10.31 3.37 -1.86
N ARG A 106 -11.04 3.59 -0.74
CA ARG A 106 -11.27 2.56 0.27
C ARG A 106 -12.41 1.62 -0.09
N TYR A 107 -13.46 2.13 -0.72
CA TYR A 107 -14.72 1.40 -0.86
C TYR A 107 -15.09 1.09 -2.31
N ILE A 108 -14.45 1.74 -3.29
CA ILE A 108 -14.78 1.54 -4.70
C ILE A 108 -13.62 0.85 -5.41
N ASP A 109 -13.79 -0.44 -5.70
CA ASP A 109 -12.75 -1.28 -6.32
C ASP A 109 -12.75 -1.20 -7.84
N SER A 110 -13.90 -0.90 -8.44
CA SER A 110 -14.00 -0.75 -9.88
C SER A 110 -14.98 0.33 -10.29
N PHE A 111 -14.69 0.96 -11.42
CA PHE A 111 -15.44 2.07 -11.95
C PHE A 111 -15.61 1.90 -13.46
N ASP A 112 -16.85 1.81 -13.94
CA ASP A 112 -17.17 1.68 -15.36
C ASP A 112 -17.94 2.91 -15.85
N VAL A 113 -17.64 3.35 -17.07
CA VAL A 113 -18.36 4.43 -17.75
C VAL A 113 -19.19 3.85 -18.88
N LEU A 114 -20.51 4.12 -18.82
CA LEU A 114 -21.47 3.55 -19.72
C LEU A 114 -21.86 4.50 -20.85
N GLU A 115 -22.02 3.98 -22.07
CA GLU A 115 -22.61 4.70 -23.20
C GLU A 115 -24.15 4.75 -23.16
N GLU A 116 -24.76 3.78 -22.48
CA GLU A 116 -26.21 3.66 -22.33
C GLU A 116 -26.57 3.34 -20.86
N PRO A 117 -27.69 3.86 -20.33
CA PRO A 117 -28.09 3.58 -18.96
C PRO A 117 -28.52 2.11 -18.83
N LYS A 118 -28.23 1.48 -17.67
CA LYS A 118 -28.76 0.14 -17.36
C LYS A 118 -30.29 0.21 -17.13
N ALA A 119 -30.96 -0.93 -17.31
CA ALA A 119 -32.40 -1.06 -17.09
C ALA A 119 -32.79 -1.05 -15.59
N GLU A 120 -31.85 -1.41 -14.72
CA GLU A 120 -32.04 -1.45 -13.27
C GLU A 120 -32.18 -0.04 -12.69
N PRO A 121 -32.84 0.10 -11.52
CA PRO A 121 -32.95 1.38 -10.85
C PRO A 121 -31.57 1.98 -10.53
N SER A 122 -31.36 3.23 -10.92
CA SER A 122 -30.17 4.02 -10.60
C SER A 122 -30.47 5.08 -9.54
N PHE A 123 -29.42 5.70 -9.03
CA PHE A 123 -29.51 6.93 -8.23
C PHE A 123 -28.43 7.92 -8.71
N LEU A 124 -28.50 9.16 -8.25
CA LEU A 124 -27.56 10.20 -8.67
C LEU A 124 -26.26 10.10 -7.90
N LEU A 125 -25.12 10.40 -8.54
CA LEU A 125 -23.80 10.41 -7.91
C LEU A 125 -23.78 11.28 -6.64
N SER A 126 -24.51 12.42 -6.65
CA SER A 126 -24.65 13.27 -5.45
C SER A 126 -25.25 12.55 -4.23
N GLN A 127 -25.94 11.44 -4.42
CA GLN A 127 -26.53 10.63 -3.36
C GLN A 127 -25.60 9.48 -2.88
N LEU A 128 -24.48 9.25 -3.55
CA LEU A 128 -23.55 8.15 -3.24
C LEU A 128 -23.10 8.14 -1.77
N PRO A 129 -22.71 9.28 -1.16
CA PRO A 129 -22.31 9.27 0.25
C PRO A 129 -23.40 8.76 1.19
N ASP A 130 -24.65 9.15 0.96
CA ASP A 130 -25.77 8.71 1.78
C ASP A 130 -26.07 7.22 1.56
N LYS A 131 -25.96 6.75 0.33
CA LYS A 131 -26.13 5.32 0.01
C LYS A 131 -25.11 4.43 0.69
N LEU A 132 -23.84 4.84 0.72
CA LEU A 132 -22.79 4.10 1.42
C LEU A 132 -22.98 4.14 2.94
N ARG A 133 -23.42 5.27 3.51
CA ARG A 133 -23.78 5.36 4.94
C ARG A 133 -24.99 4.47 5.28
N GLU A 134 -25.98 4.33 4.40
CA GLU A 134 -27.10 3.40 4.56
C GLU A 134 -26.64 1.94 4.65
N GLN A 135 -25.48 1.60 4.04
CA GLN A 135 -24.82 0.29 4.16
C GLN A 135 -23.99 0.15 5.45
N GLY A 136 -23.95 1.16 6.30
CA GLY A 136 -23.22 1.15 7.56
C GLY A 136 -21.76 1.57 7.45
N LEU A 137 -21.33 2.14 6.32
CA LEU A 137 -19.93 2.54 6.10
C LEU A 137 -19.63 3.91 6.72
N GLU A 138 -18.47 4.02 7.33
CA GLU A 138 -17.90 5.28 7.81
C GLU A 138 -17.07 5.93 6.71
N LEU A 139 -17.50 7.10 6.24
CA LEU A 139 -16.82 7.85 5.19
C LEU A 139 -15.79 8.82 5.80
N SER A 140 -14.78 8.26 6.47
CA SER A 140 -13.67 9.05 6.99
C SER A 140 -12.78 9.53 5.84
N THR A 141 -12.41 10.81 5.88
CA THR A 141 -11.42 11.40 4.96
C THR A 141 -10.02 11.40 5.55
N ASP A 142 -9.84 10.76 6.70
CA ASP A 142 -8.54 10.55 7.33
C ASP A 142 -7.76 9.49 6.54
N PRO A 143 -6.62 9.86 5.91
CA PRO A 143 -5.83 8.92 5.14
C PRO A 143 -5.17 7.85 6.01
N GLU A 144 -4.81 8.16 7.27
CA GLU A 144 -4.16 7.20 8.17
C GLU A 144 -5.06 6.01 8.47
N ALA A 145 -6.36 6.25 8.74
CA ALA A 145 -7.33 5.18 8.97
C ALA A 145 -7.46 4.22 7.77
N TYR A 146 -7.20 4.69 6.56
CA TYR A 146 -7.14 3.84 5.36
C TYR A 146 -5.79 3.14 5.22
N LEU A 147 -4.68 3.81 5.50
CA LEU A 147 -3.35 3.20 5.47
C LEU A 147 -3.19 2.10 6.52
N GLU A 148 -3.85 2.22 7.67
CA GLU A 148 -3.87 1.22 8.73
C GLU A 148 -4.85 0.05 8.47
N SER A 149 -5.57 0.05 7.35
CA SER A 149 -6.49 -1.04 7.00
C SER A 149 -5.74 -2.24 6.39
N TYR A 150 -5.50 -3.26 7.21
CA TYR A 150 -4.82 -4.49 6.81
C TYR A 150 -5.77 -5.50 6.19
N LEU A 151 -5.31 -6.14 5.11
CA LEU A 151 -5.97 -7.26 4.45
C LEU A 151 -5.13 -8.52 4.62
N GLY A 152 -5.76 -9.59 5.12
CA GLY A 152 -5.13 -10.91 5.18
C GLY A 152 -5.15 -11.58 3.81
N TYR A 153 -4.07 -12.26 3.44
CA TYR A 153 -3.99 -13.04 2.21
C TYR A 153 -3.37 -14.42 2.45
N LYS A 154 -3.69 -15.36 1.58
CA LYS A 154 -3.12 -16.70 1.56
C LYS A 154 -2.60 -17.01 0.16
N MET A 155 -1.50 -17.75 0.10
CA MET A 155 -0.86 -18.17 -1.14
C MET A 155 -0.58 -19.67 -1.10
N GLU A 156 -0.42 -20.27 -2.28
CA GLU A 156 0.11 -21.61 -2.41
C GLU A 156 1.65 -21.52 -2.46
N PRO A 157 2.36 -21.98 -1.40
CA PRO A 157 3.79 -21.77 -1.30
C PRO A 157 4.55 -22.71 -2.23
N LYS A 158 5.63 -22.21 -2.86
CA LYS A 158 6.60 -23.09 -3.53
C LYS A 158 7.41 -23.83 -2.50
N GLN A 159 7.56 -25.15 -2.71
CA GLN A 159 8.34 -26.05 -1.85
C GLN A 159 9.81 -26.15 -2.29
N ASP A 160 10.33 -25.08 -2.87
CA ASP A 160 11.70 -24.96 -3.34
C ASP A 160 12.43 -23.92 -2.47
N PRO A 161 13.39 -24.32 -1.63
CA PRO A 161 14.11 -23.38 -0.76
C PRO A 161 15.01 -22.41 -1.56
N ASP A 162 15.34 -22.73 -2.82
CA ASP A 162 16.13 -21.88 -3.69
C ASP A 162 15.28 -20.96 -4.58
N ALA A 163 13.94 -20.99 -4.41
CA ALA A 163 13.05 -20.07 -5.11
C ALA A 163 13.31 -18.62 -4.66
N ASP A 164 12.91 -17.66 -5.52
CA ASP A 164 12.94 -16.24 -5.16
C ASP A 164 12.20 -16.00 -3.83
N TRP A 165 12.64 -15.01 -3.07
CA TRP A 165 12.03 -14.62 -1.80
C TRP A 165 10.51 -14.45 -1.91
N ARG A 166 9.79 -14.75 -0.84
CA ARG A 166 8.33 -14.66 -0.73
C ARG A 166 7.52 -15.67 -1.55
N LEU A 167 8.14 -16.48 -2.42
CA LEU A 167 7.40 -17.54 -3.13
C LEU A 167 7.08 -18.75 -2.22
N ASP A 168 7.71 -18.83 -1.05
CA ASP A 168 7.41 -19.79 0.03
C ASP A 168 6.26 -19.34 0.95
N VAL A 169 5.70 -18.13 0.76
CA VAL A 169 4.65 -17.56 1.62
C VAL A 169 3.39 -18.42 1.61
N MET A 170 2.90 -18.74 2.81
CA MET A 170 1.62 -19.41 3.06
C MET A 170 0.51 -18.40 3.37
N ALA A 171 0.80 -17.44 4.24
CA ALA A 171 -0.16 -16.43 4.67
C ALA A 171 0.56 -15.15 5.07
N GLY A 172 -0.10 -14.03 4.87
CA GLY A 172 0.37 -12.72 5.29
C GLY A 172 -0.77 -11.74 5.49
N SER A 173 -0.41 -10.55 5.91
CA SER A 173 -1.28 -9.39 5.96
C SER A 173 -0.56 -8.17 5.40
N THR A 174 -1.27 -7.30 4.73
CA THR A 174 -0.71 -6.07 4.19
C THR A 174 -1.74 -4.95 4.19
N CYS A 175 -1.32 -3.74 4.42
CA CYS A 175 -2.10 -2.55 4.16
C CYS A 175 -1.78 -1.93 2.78
N CYS A 176 -0.83 -2.50 2.03
CA CYS A 176 -0.44 -2.04 0.69
C CYS A 176 -0.39 -3.20 -0.33
N VAL A 177 -1.57 -3.67 -0.75
CA VAL A 177 -1.72 -4.75 -1.74
C VAL A 177 -0.94 -4.50 -3.05
N PRO A 178 -0.88 -3.26 -3.60
CA PRO A 178 -0.14 -3.00 -4.83
C PRO A 178 1.33 -3.43 -4.78
N LEU A 179 2.04 -3.24 -3.66
CA LEU A 179 3.44 -3.67 -3.52
C LEU A 179 3.58 -5.20 -3.58
N ILE A 180 2.67 -5.94 -2.93
CA ILE A 180 2.69 -7.41 -2.97
C ILE A 180 2.43 -7.91 -4.40
N ASN A 181 1.43 -7.35 -5.06
CA ASN A 181 1.09 -7.74 -6.44
C ASN A 181 2.21 -7.38 -7.42
N GLY A 182 2.81 -6.19 -7.30
CA GLY A 182 3.96 -5.76 -8.10
C GLY A 182 5.11 -6.75 -7.98
N TYR A 183 5.49 -7.12 -6.75
CA TYR A 183 6.56 -8.11 -6.53
C TYR A 183 6.25 -9.48 -7.17
N LEU A 184 5.04 -10.00 -6.98
CA LEU A 184 4.66 -11.32 -7.51
C LEU A 184 4.61 -11.35 -9.05
N ASN A 185 4.22 -10.24 -9.66
CA ASN A 185 4.13 -10.09 -11.12
C ASN A 185 5.42 -9.56 -11.77
N ALA A 186 6.47 -9.27 -10.99
CA ALA A 186 7.69 -8.60 -11.44
C ALA A 186 7.40 -7.23 -12.11
N ASP A 187 6.39 -6.52 -11.61
CA ASP A 187 6.04 -5.16 -12.00
C ASP A 187 6.75 -4.18 -11.06
N ASN A 188 7.55 -3.28 -11.62
CA ASN A 188 8.40 -2.36 -10.87
C ASN A 188 7.91 -0.91 -10.89
N ASP A 189 6.76 -0.60 -11.48
CA ASP A 189 6.29 0.78 -11.66
C ASP A 189 6.21 1.52 -10.32
N PHE A 190 5.58 0.94 -9.29
CA PHE A 190 5.53 1.53 -7.96
C PHE A 190 6.91 1.72 -7.31
N MET A 191 7.86 0.83 -7.60
CA MET A 191 9.22 0.93 -7.09
C MET A 191 10.00 2.04 -7.78
N ASP A 192 9.75 2.29 -9.07
CA ASP A 192 10.37 3.37 -9.81
C ASP A 192 9.89 4.73 -9.29
N ASP A 193 8.60 4.87 -9.01
CA ASP A 193 8.01 6.09 -8.44
C ASP A 193 8.55 6.37 -7.03
N LEU A 194 8.55 5.37 -6.12
CA LEU A 194 9.13 5.50 -4.78
C LEU A 194 10.60 5.92 -4.83
N HIS A 195 11.41 5.30 -5.72
CA HIS A 195 12.82 5.64 -5.85
C HIS A 195 13.03 7.05 -6.40
N ALA A 196 12.18 7.51 -7.31
CA ALA A 196 12.24 8.88 -7.83
C ALA A 196 12.02 9.92 -6.71
N ASP A 197 11.18 9.60 -5.74
CA ASP A 197 10.87 10.43 -4.58
C ASP A 197 11.82 10.18 -3.37
N GLY A 198 12.78 9.24 -3.52
CA GLY A 198 13.81 8.96 -2.51
C GLY A 198 13.41 7.94 -1.44
N ALA A 199 12.24 7.28 -1.60
CA ALA A 199 11.77 6.24 -0.70
C ALA A 199 12.08 4.83 -1.26
N VAL A 200 12.05 3.80 -0.40
CA VAL A 200 12.30 2.41 -0.79
C VAL A 200 11.30 1.48 -0.13
N ALA A 201 10.51 0.76 -0.91
CA ALA A 201 9.75 -0.35 -0.37
C ALA A 201 10.56 -1.65 -0.37
N GLY A 202 10.45 -2.42 0.72
CA GLY A 202 11.17 -3.67 0.87
C GLY A 202 10.67 -4.50 2.04
N PHE A 203 11.40 -5.55 2.32
CA PHE A 203 11.10 -6.42 3.45
C PHE A 203 12.36 -6.93 4.12
N PHE A 204 12.27 -7.17 5.41
CA PHE A 204 13.24 -7.99 6.15
C PHE A 204 12.82 -9.46 6.03
N CYS A 205 13.79 -10.33 5.79
CA CYS A 205 13.59 -11.77 5.69
C CYS A 205 14.54 -12.50 6.64
N TYR A 206 14.01 -13.49 7.36
CA TYR A 206 14.75 -14.27 8.35
C TYR A 206 14.22 -15.71 8.40
N PRO A 207 15.06 -16.73 8.74
CA PRO A 207 14.65 -18.12 8.78
C PRO A 207 13.73 -18.41 9.96
N LEU A 208 12.83 -19.35 9.78
CA LEU A 208 11.86 -19.78 10.81
C LEU A 208 12.27 -21.04 11.56
N ASP A 209 13.36 -21.72 11.17
CA ASP A 209 13.73 -23.03 11.72
C ASP A 209 13.91 -22.98 13.23
N THR A 210 14.66 -22.00 13.74
CA THR A 210 14.92 -21.82 15.17
C THR A 210 13.67 -21.37 15.96
N LEU A 211 12.69 -20.77 15.28
CA LEU A 211 11.47 -20.29 15.91
C LEU A 211 10.37 -21.36 16.00
N ARG A 212 10.50 -22.47 15.26
CA ARG A 212 9.49 -23.54 15.18
C ARG A 212 9.69 -24.67 16.19
N GLU A 213 10.82 -24.72 16.88
CA GLU A 213 11.25 -25.93 17.59
C GLU A 213 10.43 -26.35 18.81
N GLU A 214 9.70 -25.49 19.52
CA GLU A 214 8.97 -25.92 20.74
C GLU A 214 7.57 -25.33 20.96
N GLU A 215 7.25 -24.14 20.49
CA GLU A 215 5.97 -23.47 20.78
C GLU A 215 5.19 -23.00 19.54
N GLY A 216 5.54 -23.53 18.36
CA GLY A 216 4.79 -23.33 17.13
C GLY A 216 4.74 -21.88 16.66
N SER A 217 3.55 -21.48 16.21
CA SER A 217 3.34 -20.16 15.60
C SER A 217 3.50 -18.98 16.55
N GLN A 218 3.39 -19.17 17.89
CA GLN A 218 3.46 -18.07 18.85
C GLN A 218 4.86 -17.41 18.85
N LYS A 219 5.94 -18.21 18.85
CA LYS A 219 7.32 -17.67 18.81
C LYS A 219 7.58 -16.86 17.54
N ILE A 220 6.98 -17.28 16.40
CA ILE A 220 7.10 -16.57 15.14
C ILE A 220 6.44 -15.18 15.25
N PHE A 221 5.25 -15.12 15.83
CA PHE A 221 4.56 -13.85 16.04
C PHE A 221 5.28 -12.97 17.06
N ASP A 222 5.68 -13.51 18.21
CA ASP A 222 6.42 -12.76 19.23
C ASP A 222 7.76 -12.21 18.72
N PHE A 223 8.44 -12.95 17.81
CA PHE A 223 9.65 -12.46 17.17
C PHE A 223 9.36 -11.31 16.19
N ARG A 224 8.32 -11.45 15.38
CA ARG A 224 7.88 -10.40 14.46
C ARG A 224 7.49 -9.14 15.22
N ASP A 225 6.67 -9.27 16.26
CA ASP A 225 6.22 -8.16 17.10
C ASP A 225 7.41 -7.39 17.67
N LYS A 226 8.46 -8.09 18.15
CA LYS A 226 9.68 -7.45 18.65
C LYS A 226 10.47 -6.70 17.57
N LEU A 227 10.52 -7.24 16.34
CA LEU A 227 11.15 -6.54 15.22
C LEU A 227 10.33 -5.30 14.82
N GLU A 228 9.01 -5.41 14.78
CA GLU A 228 8.11 -4.30 14.48
C GLU A 228 8.16 -3.22 15.56
N GLU A 229 8.30 -3.59 16.85
CA GLU A 229 8.46 -2.64 17.97
C GLU A 229 9.64 -1.68 17.77
N VAL A 230 10.73 -2.11 17.16
CA VAL A 230 11.88 -1.25 16.86
C VAL A 230 11.46 -0.05 16.01
N PHE A 231 10.55 -0.28 15.05
CA PHE A 231 10.11 0.72 14.07
C PHE A 231 8.80 1.43 14.44
N THR A 232 8.18 1.06 15.56
CA THR A 232 7.00 1.77 16.10
C THR A 232 7.36 2.79 17.18
N THR A 233 8.64 2.90 17.54
CA THR A 233 9.15 3.98 18.39
C THR A 233 9.09 5.34 17.68
N ASP A 234 9.19 6.45 18.41
CA ASP A 234 9.22 7.79 17.82
C ASP A 234 10.34 7.91 16.76
N GLU A 235 11.55 7.37 17.05
CA GLU A 235 12.69 7.38 16.15
C GLU A 235 12.50 6.43 14.96
N GLY A 236 12.01 5.21 15.22
CA GLY A 236 11.79 4.20 14.17
C GLY A 236 10.70 4.59 13.17
N SER A 237 9.65 5.25 13.61
CA SER A 237 8.54 5.72 12.76
C SER A 237 8.92 6.88 11.82
N GLU A 238 9.97 7.62 12.14
CA GLU A 238 10.58 8.62 11.25
C GLU A 238 11.35 7.98 10.09
N VAL A 239 11.84 6.74 10.29
CA VAL A 239 12.75 6.04 9.38
C VAL A 239 11.99 5.19 8.37
N LEU A 240 10.96 4.47 8.81
CA LEU A 240 10.12 3.65 7.94
C LEU A 240 8.67 3.54 8.43
N THR A 241 7.79 3.15 7.51
CA THR A 241 6.41 2.79 7.81
C THR A 241 6.20 1.30 7.51
N LEU A 242 5.77 0.54 8.50
CA LEU A 242 5.41 -0.87 8.34
C LEU A 242 4.18 -1.01 7.46
N THR A 243 4.21 -1.94 6.51
CA THR A 243 3.10 -2.20 5.58
C THR A 243 2.52 -3.60 5.73
N GLY A 244 3.12 -4.44 6.55
CA GLY A 244 2.64 -5.78 6.83
C GLY A 244 3.74 -6.80 7.03
N GLY A 245 3.40 -8.05 6.74
CA GLY A 245 4.34 -9.15 6.84
C GLY A 245 3.72 -10.48 6.45
N ALA A 246 4.56 -11.51 6.36
CA ALA A 246 4.12 -12.82 5.94
C ALA A 246 4.89 -13.94 6.66
N THR A 247 4.29 -15.12 6.65
CA THR A 247 4.90 -16.36 7.14
C THR A 247 4.95 -17.34 5.98
N GLY A 248 6.15 -17.75 5.63
CA GLY A 248 6.42 -18.74 4.60
C GLY A 248 6.66 -20.14 5.13
N LEU A 249 7.02 -21.07 4.25
CA LEU A 249 7.50 -22.40 4.64
C LEU A 249 8.86 -22.34 5.33
N TYR A 250 9.73 -21.44 4.89
CA TYR A 250 11.10 -21.35 5.34
C TYR A 250 11.40 -20.05 6.07
N CYS A 251 10.79 -18.95 5.64
CA CYS A 251 11.11 -17.61 6.08
C CYS A 251 9.91 -16.84 6.65
N GLY A 252 10.22 -15.92 7.58
CA GLY A 252 9.34 -14.83 8.01
C GLY A 252 9.72 -13.54 7.30
N TYR A 253 8.73 -12.69 7.09
CA TYR A 253 8.85 -11.44 6.35
C TYR A 253 8.19 -10.30 7.12
N VAL A 254 8.85 -9.14 7.19
CA VAL A 254 8.30 -7.87 7.67
C VAL A 254 8.42 -6.85 6.56
N ASP A 255 7.29 -6.31 6.11
CA ASP A 255 7.16 -5.44 4.94
C ASP A 255 7.09 -3.97 5.34
N PHE A 256 7.75 -3.09 4.59
CA PHE A 256 7.80 -1.67 4.91
C PHE A 256 8.05 -0.77 3.69
N ILE A 257 7.80 0.54 3.87
CA ILE A 257 8.32 1.62 3.05
C ILE A 257 9.29 2.42 3.92
N ALA A 258 10.56 2.52 3.51
CA ALA A 258 11.60 3.27 4.20
C ALA A 258 11.73 4.67 3.59
N TRP A 259 11.79 5.66 4.47
CA TRP A 259 12.05 7.07 4.20
C TRP A 259 13.53 7.41 4.35
N ASP A 260 14.22 6.69 5.25
CA ASP A 260 15.68 6.64 5.36
C ASP A 260 16.14 5.17 5.39
N ILE A 261 16.45 4.64 4.21
CA ILE A 261 16.84 3.22 4.08
C ILE A 261 18.14 2.91 4.82
N GLN A 262 19.09 3.84 4.88
CA GLN A 262 20.36 3.59 5.55
C GLN A 262 20.17 3.40 7.05
N GLU A 263 19.35 4.26 7.67
CA GLU A 263 19.07 4.15 9.10
C GLU A 263 18.17 2.95 9.39
N ALA A 264 17.18 2.65 8.54
CA ALA A 264 16.36 1.44 8.63
C ALA A 264 17.22 0.16 8.67
N LEU A 265 18.24 0.06 7.80
CA LEU A 265 19.15 -1.08 7.77
C LEU A 265 20.07 -1.14 9.00
N ASN A 266 20.51 0.01 9.54
CA ASN A 266 21.31 0.07 10.76
C ASN A 266 20.50 -0.46 11.96
N MET A 267 19.28 0.04 12.15
CA MET A 267 18.39 -0.38 13.24
C MET A 267 18.05 -1.88 13.14
N ALA A 268 17.70 -2.36 11.94
CA ALA A 268 17.42 -3.77 11.71
C ALA A 268 18.63 -4.66 11.98
N LYS A 269 19.83 -4.23 11.56
CA LYS A 269 21.08 -4.95 11.81
C LYS A 269 21.35 -5.07 13.31
N GLU A 270 21.24 -3.98 14.07
CA GLU A 270 21.40 -4.00 15.53
C GLU A 270 20.42 -4.96 16.19
N PHE A 271 19.14 -4.94 15.77
CA PHE A 271 18.15 -5.90 16.27
C PHE A 271 18.55 -7.34 16.00
N PHE A 272 18.87 -7.71 14.73
CA PHE A 272 19.18 -9.09 14.37
C PHE A 272 20.48 -9.59 15.02
N GLU A 273 21.50 -8.74 15.17
CA GLU A 273 22.75 -9.06 15.87
C GLU A 273 22.49 -9.44 17.35
N GLY A 274 21.46 -8.85 17.98
CA GLY A 274 21.03 -9.17 19.35
C GLY A 274 20.16 -10.43 19.50
N THR A 275 19.89 -11.17 18.43
CA THR A 275 19.02 -12.36 18.43
C THR A 275 19.78 -13.66 18.13
N ASP A 276 19.14 -14.81 18.37
CA ASP A 276 19.69 -16.13 18.02
C ASP A 276 19.39 -16.56 16.56
N ILE A 277 18.75 -15.68 15.76
CA ILE A 277 18.49 -15.95 14.33
C ILE A 277 19.83 -16.08 13.59
N PRO A 278 20.07 -17.16 12.83
CA PRO A 278 21.38 -17.41 12.23
C PRO A 278 21.73 -16.44 11.10
N TRP A 279 20.75 -15.96 10.37
CA TRP A 279 20.94 -14.97 9.29
C TRP A 279 19.70 -14.10 9.09
N ALA A 280 19.88 -12.92 8.55
CA ALA A 280 18.81 -12.03 8.11
C ALA A 280 19.26 -11.19 6.93
N ILE A 281 18.32 -10.85 6.06
CA ILE A 281 18.57 -9.99 4.91
C ILE A 281 17.51 -8.91 4.79
N PHE A 282 17.87 -7.85 4.10
CA PHE A 282 16.94 -6.90 3.46
C PHE A 282 16.86 -7.22 1.97
N HIS A 283 15.65 -7.11 1.41
CA HIS A 283 15.39 -7.18 -0.01
C HIS A 283 14.31 -6.16 -0.40
N THR A 284 14.47 -5.51 -1.55
CA THR A 284 13.46 -4.58 -2.06
C THR A 284 12.27 -5.34 -2.66
N PHE A 285 11.14 -4.64 -2.89
CA PHE A 285 10.04 -5.22 -3.67
C PHE A 285 10.33 -5.34 -5.18
N ARG A 286 11.59 -5.10 -5.62
CA ARG A 286 12.07 -5.50 -6.94
C ARG A 286 12.57 -6.94 -6.90
N ARG A 287 11.83 -7.85 -7.51
CA ARG A 287 12.07 -9.29 -7.42
C ARG A 287 13.46 -9.69 -7.90
N GLU A 288 14.02 -9.04 -8.93
CA GLU A 288 15.32 -9.34 -9.52
C GLU A 288 16.50 -8.64 -8.81
N ALA A 289 16.21 -7.83 -7.78
CA ALA A 289 17.27 -7.15 -7.04
C ALA A 289 18.08 -8.13 -6.18
N GLY A 290 19.31 -7.75 -5.88
CA GLY A 290 20.12 -8.46 -4.89
C GLY A 290 19.68 -8.17 -3.46
N SER A 291 19.97 -9.10 -2.53
CA SER A 291 19.72 -8.93 -1.10
C SER A 291 20.92 -8.28 -0.40
N VAL A 292 20.62 -7.51 0.64
CA VAL A 292 21.63 -6.93 1.53
C VAL A 292 21.65 -7.74 2.84
N PRO A 293 22.78 -8.36 3.23
CA PRO A 293 22.87 -9.08 4.49
C PRO A 293 22.82 -8.13 5.68
N LEU A 294 21.95 -8.43 6.63
CA LEU A 294 21.82 -7.75 7.93
C LEU A 294 22.55 -8.55 9.02
N LYS A 295 22.50 -9.87 8.92
CA LYS A 295 23.24 -10.80 9.75
C LYS A 295 23.68 -11.98 8.90
N GLN A 296 24.90 -12.44 9.08
CA GLN A 296 25.43 -13.64 8.43
C GLN A 296 25.68 -14.73 9.47
N GLN A 297 25.45 -15.97 9.10
CA GLN A 297 25.85 -17.10 9.93
C GLN A 297 27.39 -17.10 10.03
N ASP A 298 27.92 -17.19 11.26
CA ASP A 298 29.35 -17.43 11.48
C ASP A 298 29.65 -18.86 10.98
N ASP A 299 30.04 -19.00 9.74
CA ASP A 299 30.67 -20.22 9.23
C ASP A 299 32.04 -20.32 9.90
N GLY A 300 32.15 -20.93 11.07
CA GLY A 300 33.35 -21.08 11.86
C GLY A 300 34.54 -21.68 11.14
N THR A 301 34.89 -21.17 9.98
CA THR A 301 36.18 -21.36 9.30
C THR A 301 37.17 -20.42 9.94
N GLU A 302 37.72 -20.84 11.10
CA GLU A 302 39.02 -20.38 11.52
C GLU A 302 39.98 -20.59 10.32
N THR A 303 40.40 -19.50 9.70
CA THR A 303 41.62 -19.52 8.86
C THR A 303 42.75 -19.92 9.79
N GLU A 304 43.10 -21.21 9.82
CA GLU A 304 44.42 -21.65 10.30
C GLU A 304 45.46 -20.85 9.52
N ASN A 305 45.99 -19.83 10.17
CA ASN A 305 47.23 -19.22 9.76
C ASN A 305 48.28 -20.33 9.81
N GLN A 306 48.60 -20.94 8.68
CA GLN A 306 49.83 -21.68 8.49
C GLN A 306 50.96 -20.65 8.53
N ASP A 307 51.47 -20.43 9.74
CA ASP A 307 52.86 -19.96 9.91
C ASP A 307 53.79 -21.04 9.35
N ASP A 308 54.10 -20.96 8.08
CA ASP A 308 55.23 -21.68 7.52
C ASP A 308 56.53 -21.01 8.01
N GLU A 309 57.11 -21.64 9.02
CA GLU A 309 58.53 -21.50 9.30
C GLU A 309 59.36 -21.94 8.06
N LEU A 310 60.15 -21.04 7.50
CA LEU A 310 61.51 -21.32 6.99
C LEU A 310 62.27 -20.02 6.82
#